data_7086caf70662a169359711612ef62651
#
_entry.id   7086caf70662a169359711612ef62651
#
_cell.length_a   1.000
_cell.length_b   1.000
_cell.length_c   1.000
_cell.angle_alpha   90.00
_cell.angle_beta   90.00
_cell.angle_gamma   90.00
#
_symmetry.space_group_name_H-M   'P 1'
#
loop_
_entity.id
_entity.type
_entity.pdbx_description
1 polymer ?
#
loop_
_entity_poly.entity_id
_entity_poly.type
_entity_poly.pdbx_seq_one_letter_code
_entity_poly.pdbx_strand_id
1 'polypeptide(L)'
;RPSTSVSFNYRVDDYEAIDASTSTKRFEVDQTASATYSFLVVVSDLMPEIKVKEFLAGILKMYNMVIVPTTSTSFLLQPLEDWYAAGTDQNYQTYLDITEYTVDRPPLYREIEFKYQETQAILGFQYLQTNNVGFGDLNNTFTFDGEQFLIEVPFECPLFERLTDQHPPTSLTNVLVYKSITSETNEDGIFNPYLGAPILFYGYFDNYNLTANKLTFVNADGSHEEVTVAWYANTSNRYSSAAASNTITFGADIDPYHLQSVNQSLYNNEWSDYITDLYAKSRRVYNVDAVLPIGKIITLNLQNAIIWNNTKYIINNVNLNMTTGKATFELLNVV
;
A
#
# COMPACT_ATOMS: atom_id res chain seq x y z
N ARG A 1 8.71 17.41 -23.17
CA ARG A 1 7.36 17.80 -23.59
C ARG A 1 6.83 16.71 -24.50
N PRO A 2 5.87 15.90 -24.10
CA PRO A 2 5.21 15.00 -25.02
C PRO A 2 4.45 15.81 -26.07
N SER A 3 4.62 15.46 -27.32
CA SER A 3 3.85 16.05 -28.42
C SER A 3 3.12 14.93 -29.12
N THR A 4 1.81 15.07 -29.24
CA THR A 4 1.00 14.13 -30.02
C THR A 4 0.55 14.83 -31.29
N SER A 5 0.82 14.25 -32.45
CA SER A 5 0.29 14.73 -33.72
C SER A 5 -0.95 13.92 -34.08
N VAL A 6 -2.04 14.60 -34.30
CA VAL A 6 -3.26 13.97 -34.80
C VAL A 6 -3.46 14.40 -36.23
N SER A 7 -3.55 13.41 -37.13
CA SER A 7 -3.89 13.64 -38.54
C SER A 7 -5.33 13.24 -38.76
N PHE A 8 -6.09 14.10 -39.38
CA PHE A 8 -7.46 13.77 -39.79
C PHE A 8 -7.67 14.14 -41.25
N ASN A 9 -8.36 13.25 -41.94
CA ASN A 9 -8.81 13.48 -43.29
C ASN A 9 -10.24 13.98 -43.24
N TYR A 10 -10.51 15.04 -43.96
CA TYR A 10 -11.89 15.50 -44.14
C TYR A 10 -12.22 15.61 -45.61
N ARG A 11 -13.44 15.31 -45.94
CA ARG A 11 -13.97 15.37 -47.29
C ARG A 11 -15.05 16.43 -47.32
N VAL A 12 -14.97 17.33 -48.28
CA VAL A 12 -15.99 18.31 -48.55
C VAL A 12 -16.64 17.94 -49.87
N ASP A 13 -17.90 17.54 -49.81
CA ASP A 13 -18.73 17.32 -50.99
C ASP A 13 -19.51 18.63 -51.24
N ASP A 14 -19.20 19.35 -52.31
CA ASP A 14 -19.98 20.52 -52.74
C ASP A 14 -20.85 20.11 -53.94
N TYR A 15 -22.15 20.35 -53.82
CA TYR A 15 -23.10 20.10 -54.89
C TYR A 15 -23.62 21.40 -55.42
N GLU A 16 -23.14 21.79 -56.55
CA GLU A 16 -23.71 22.91 -57.28
C GLU A 16 -24.80 22.36 -58.25
N ALA A 17 -26.06 22.63 -57.95
CA ALA A 17 -27.17 22.26 -58.86
C ALA A 17 -27.25 23.32 -59.95
N ILE A 18 -26.68 23.04 -61.06
CA ILE A 18 -26.88 23.84 -62.30
C ILE A 18 -27.89 23.14 -63.18
N ASP A 19 -29.05 23.71 -63.28
CA ASP A 19 -30.15 23.47 -64.23
C ASP A 19 -30.34 22.04 -64.77
N ALA A 20 -31.59 21.63 -64.94
CA ALA A 20 -32.07 20.28 -65.22
C ALA A 20 -31.55 19.60 -66.50
N SER A 21 -30.61 20.17 -67.19
CA SER A 21 -30.05 19.62 -68.46
C SER A 21 -28.54 19.34 -68.48
N THR A 22 -27.84 19.60 -67.36
CA THR A 22 -26.37 19.50 -67.34
C THR A 22 -25.85 18.66 -66.19
N SER A 23 -24.86 17.86 -66.47
CA SER A 23 -24.19 16.94 -65.56
C SER A 23 -23.77 17.61 -64.22
N THR A 24 -24.12 16.96 -63.14
CA THR A 24 -23.60 17.23 -61.80
C THR A 24 -22.08 17.14 -61.79
N LYS A 25 -21.39 18.22 -61.57
CA LYS A 25 -19.94 18.21 -61.30
C LYS A 25 -19.78 18.01 -59.79
N ARG A 26 -19.23 16.87 -59.46
CA ARG A 26 -18.79 16.56 -58.09
C ARG A 26 -17.33 17.02 -57.96
N PHE A 27 -17.09 17.91 -57.03
CA PHE A 27 -15.72 18.25 -56.61
C PHE A 27 -15.43 17.50 -55.32
N GLU A 28 -14.51 16.59 -55.39
CA GLU A 28 -13.96 15.90 -54.23
C GLU A 28 -12.63 16.53 -53.86
N VAL A 29 -12.55 17.15 -52.70
CA VAL A 29 -11.29 17.69 -52.19
C VAL A 29 -10.92 16.89 -50.95
N ASP A 30 -9.96 16.02 -51.11
CA ASP A 30 -9.34 15.33 -49.98
C ASP A 30 -8.22 16.23 -49.43
N GLN A 31 -8.44 16.71 -48.23
CA GLN A 31 -7.43 17.49 -47.53
C GLN A 31 -6.99 16.73 -46.28
N THR A 32 -5.68 16.66 -46.11
CA THR A 32 -5.09 16.15 -44.87
C THR A 32 -4.64 17.32 -44.01
N ALA A 33 -5.26 17.52 -42.89
CA ALA A 33 -4.81 18.48 -41.89
C ALA A 33 -4.12 17.74 -40.74
N SER A 34 -2.93 18.19 -40.38
CA SER A 34 -2.20 17.72 -39.24
C SER A 34 -2.18 18.80 -38.18
N ALA A 35 -2.71 18.51 -36.99
CA ALA A 35 -2.59 19.38 -35.84
C ALA A 35 -1.62 18.75 -34.84
N THR A 36 -0.62 19.52 -34.43
CA THR A 36 0.30 19.10 -33.38
C THR A 36 -0.13 19.76 -32.09
N TYR A 37 -0.60 18.95 -31.13
CA TYR A 37 -0.89 19.41 -29.78
C TYR A 37 0.35 19.17 -28.92
N SER A 38 0.90 20.23 -28.36
CA SER A 38 1.88 20.13 -27.28
C SER A 38 1.20 20.52 -25.98
N PHE A 39 1.16 19.60 -25.03
CA PHE A 39 0.68 19.88 -23.69
C PHE A 39 1.82 19.77 -22.69
N LEU A 40 1.80 20.62 -21.71
CA LEU A 40 2.70 20.55 -20.58
C LEU A 40 2.02 19.69 -19.51
N VAL A 41 2.56 18.52 -19.26
CA VAL A 41 2.15 17.73 -18.10
C VAL A 41 2.93 18.25 -16.90
N VAL A 42 2.24 18.89 -15.99
CA VAL A 42 2.78 19.34 -14.71
C VAL A 42 2.53 18.20 -13.73
N VAL A 43 3.58 17.43 -13.41
CA VAL A 43 3.45 16.21 -12.58
C VAL A 43 2.90 16.54 -11.19
N SER A 44 3.24 17.71 -10.63
CA SER A 44 2.71 18.13 -9.33
C SER A 44 1.19 18.25 -9.30
N ASP A 45 0.57 18.64 -10.42
CA ASP A 45 -0.88 18.81 -10.50
C ASP A 45 -1.64 17.48 -10.63
N LEU A 46 -0.89 16.41 -10.93
CA LEU A 46 -1.40 15.05 -11.04
C LEU A 46 -1.07 14.19 -9.80
N MET A 47 -0.36 14.75 -8.84
CA MET A 47 -0.04 14.04 -7.61
C MET A 47 -1.18 14.22 -6.60
N PRO A 48 -1.59 13.14 -5.91
CA PRO A 48 -2.54 13.24 -4.82
C PRO A 48 -2.04 14.18 -3.72
N GLU A 49 -2.94 14.97 -3.16
CA GLU A 49 -2.63 15.83 -2.02
C GLU A 49 -2.49 14.98 -0.75
N ILE A 50 -1.27 14.66 -0.38
CA ILE A 50 -0.94 13.96 0.86
C ILE A 50 0.18 14.68 1.61
N LYS A 51 0.05 14.81 2.92
CA LYS A 51 1.12 15.34 3.74
C LYS A 51 2.24 14.31 3.89
N VAL A 52 3.50 14.77 3.85
CA VAL A 52 4.67 13.90 4.05
C VAL A 52 4.57 13.07 5.33
N LYS A 53 4.04 13.65 6.42
CA LYS A 53 3.80 12.94 7.68
C LYS A 53 2.80 11.78 7.50
N GLU A 54 1.74 11.98 6.76
CA GLU A 54 0.70 10.97 6.51
C GLU A 54 1.24 9.85 5.62
N PHE A 55 2.00 10.22 4.58
CA PHE A 55 2.69 9.27 3.72
C PHE A 55 3.64 8.36 4.52
N LEU A 56 4.52 8.98 5.32
CA LEU A 56 5.47 8.24 6.14
C LEU A 56 4.76 7.36 7.18
N ALA A 57 3.74 7.89 7.86
CA ALA A 57 2.95 7.12 8.83
C ALA A 57 2.24 5.93 8.16
N GLY A 58 1.79 6.09 6.90
CA GLY A 58 1.23 5.00 6.11
C GLY A 58 2.23 3.87 5.89
N ILE A 59 3.44 4.18 5.46
CA ILE A 59 4.51 3.18 5.28
C ILE A 59 4.84 2.48 6.61
N LEU A 60 4.99 3.24 7.70
CA LEU A 60 5.27 2.65 9.01
C LEU A 60 4.17 1.68 9.46
N LYS A 61 2.90 2.03 9.20
CA LYS A 61 1.76 1.14 9.49
C LYS A 61 1.72 -0.09 8.59
N MET A 62 2.04 0.05 7.29
CA MET A 62 2.04 -1.10 6.37
C MET A 62 3.02 -2.18 6.82
N TYR A 63 4.21 -1.78 7.21
CA TYR A 63 5.32 -2.67 7.53
C TYR A 63 5.56 -2.85 9.02
N ASN A 64 4.61 -2.45 9.88
CA ASN A 64 4.74 -2.55 11.33
C ASN A 64 6.10 -2.03 11.84
N MET A 65 6.49 -0.83 11.38
CA MET A 65 7.82 -0.27 11.62
C MET A 65 7.80 0.78 12.71
N VAL A 66 8.93 0.93 13.36
CA VAL A 66 9.25 2.03 14.26
C VAL A 66 10.16 3.04 13.59
N ILE A 67 10.05 4.30 14.02
CA ILE A 67 10.96 5.38 13.67
C ILE A 67 11.60 5.92 14.93
N VAL A 68 12.93 5.85 15.01
CA VAL A 68 13.70 6.25 16.19
C VAL A 68 14.74 7.28 15.80
N PRO A 69 14.80 8.46 16.44
CA PRO A 69 15.86 9.43 16.19
C PRO A 69 17.21 8.88 16.67
N THR A 70 18.20 8.84 15.80
CA THR A 70 19.58 8.45 16.15
C THR A 70 20.45 9.67 16.36
N THR A 71 20.18 10.77 15.68
CA THR A 71 20.80 12.08 15.87
C THR A 71 19.72 13.17 15.72
N SER A 72 20.11 14.44 15.82
CA SER A 72 19.17 15.56 15.57
C SER A 72 18.60 15.61 14.14
N THR A 73 19.23 14.93 13.19
CA THR A 73 18.87 14.97 11.76
C THR A 73 18.75 13.60 11.11
N SER A 74 18.98 12.53 11.87
CA SER A 74 18.96 11.15 11.34
C SER A 74 17.98 10.29 12.12
N PHE A 75 17.28 9.42 11.40
CA PHE A 75 16.31 8.49 11.96
C PHE A 75 16.64 7.07 11.51
N LEU A 76 16.46 6.12 12.41
CA LEU A 76 16.44 4.70 12.10
C LEU A 76 14.98 4.28 11.84
N LEU A 77 14.73 3.63 10.71
CA LEU A 77 13.48 2.97 10.40
C LEU A 77 13.74 1.46 10.39
N GLN A 78 12.97 0.72 11.14
CA GLN A 78 13.19 -0.72 11.32
C GLN A 78 11.87 -1.41 11.65
N PRO A 79 11.62 -2.67 11.21
CA PRO A 79 10.50 -3.47 11.70
C PRO A 79 10.52 -3.55 13.23
N LEU A 80 9.33 -3.55 13.83
CA LEU A 80 9.18 -3.53 15.30
C LEU A 80 9.84 -4.73 15.96
N GLU A 81 9.72 -5.90 15.35
CA GLU A 81 10.32 -7.14 15.85
C GLU A 81 11.85 -7.06 15.85
N ASP A 82 12.45 -6.66 14.74
CA ASP A 82 13.91 -6.49 14.62
C ASP A 82 14.43 -5.46 15.59
N TRP A 83 13.65 -4.39 15.83
CA TRP A 83 14.02 -3.35 16.76
C TRP A 83 14.10 -3.87 18.20
N TYR A 84 13.12 -4.66 18.64
CA TYR A 84 13.18 -5.31 19.95
C TYR A 84 14.26 -6.39 20.02
N ALA A 85 14.47 -7.15 18.95
CA ALA A 85 15.50 -8.19 18.89
C ALA A 85 16.92 -7.65 19.01
N ALA A 86 17.17 -6.43 18.54
CA ALA A 86 18.45 -5.75 18.66
C ALA A 86 18.71 -5.14 20.06
N GLY A 87 17.72 -5.13 20.95
CA GLY A 87 17.83 -4.66 22.32
C GLY A 87 18.68 -5.57 23.20
N THR A 88 19.12 -5.04 24.33
CA THR A 88 19.89 -5.79 25.32
C THR A 88 19.08 -6.02 26.59
N ASP A 89 19.35 -7.14 27.25
CA ASP A 89 18.71 -7.49 28.52
C ASP A 89 19.30 -6.65 29.66
N GLN A 90 18.46 -5.93 30.37
CA GLN A 90 18.84 -5.05 31.47
C GLN A 90 18.23 -5.55 32.79
N ASN A 91 19.06 -5.77 33.79
CA ASN A 91 18.56 -6.15 35.11
C ASN A 91 18.06 -4.89 35.85
N TYR A 92 16.78 -4.88 36.20
CA TYR A 92 16.12 -3.81 36.96
C TYR A 92 15.57 -4.28 38.29
N GLN A 93 15.87 -5.51 38.73
CA GLN A 93 15.34 -6.16 39.92
C GLN A 93 15.40 -5.24 41.19
N THR A 94 16.47 -4.47 41.34
CA THR A 94 16.68 -3.64 42.53
C THR A 94 16.04 -2.27 42.46
N TYR A 95 15.49 -1.90 41.34
CA TYR A 95 14.92 -0.56 41.09
C TYR A 95 13.38 -0.61 41.02
N LEU A 96 12.79 -1.77 40.76
CA LEU A 96 11.35 -1.94 40.67
C LEU A 96 10.74 -2.10 42.07
N ASP A 97 9.60 -1.45 42.30
CA ASP A 97 8.82 -1.67 43.50
C ASP A 97 7.99 -2.95 43.32
N ILE A 98 8.44 -4.01 43.99
CA ILE A 98 7.80 -5.32 43.93
C ILE A 98 6.68 -5.48 44.95
N THR A 99 6.43 -4.49 45.80
CA THR A 99 5.41 -4.58 46.84
C THR A 99 4.02 -4.24 46.33
N GLU A 100 3.96 -3.36 45.31
CA GLU A 100 2.71 -2.95 44.67
C GLU A 100 2.88 -2.91 43.18
N TYR A 101 2.30 -3.87 42.46
CA TYR A 101 2.22 -3.88 41.00
C TYR A 101 0.87 -4.48 40.57
N THR A 102 0.40 -4.08 39.41
CA THR A 102 -0.81 -4.68 38.82
C THR A 102 -0.45 -5.57 37.65
N VAL A 103 -1.26 -6.62 37.46
CA VAL A 103 -1.10 -7.53 36.34
C VAL A 103 -2.44 -7.63 35.62
N ASP A 104 -2.47 -7.13 34.41
CA ASP A 104 -3.64 -7.10 33.59
C ASP A 104 -3.45 -7.92 32.33
N ARG A 105 -4.52 -8.21 31.64
CA ARG A 105 -4.45 -8.74 30.29
C ARG A 105 -4.47 -7.58 29.29
N PRO A 106 -3.64 -7.62 28.20
CA PRO A 106 -3.78 -6.62 27.15
C PRO A 106 -5.20 -6.61 26.59
N PRO A 107 -5.72 -5.45 26.15
CA PRO A 107 -7.01 -5.41 25.50
C PRO A 107 -6.96 -6.30 24.25
N LEU A 108 -7.94 -7.20 24.13
CA LEU A 108 -8.08 -8.09 22.99
C LEU A 108 -9.25 -7.61 22.14
N TYR A 109 -8.97 -7.29 20.92
CA TYR A 109 -9.97 -6.84 19.97
C TYR A 109 -10.76 -8.02 19.42
N ARG A 110 -12.06 -7.83 19.18
CA ARG A 110 -12.90 -8.79 18.48
C ARG A 110 -12.52 -8.89 17.01
N GLU A 111 -12.11 -7.76 16.44
CA GLU A 111 -11.86 -7.61 15.03
C GLU A 111 -10.68 -6.66 14.80
N ILE A 112 -9.77 -7.03 13.92
CA ILE A 112 -8.68 -6.17 13.47
C ILE A 112 -8.79 -6.06 11.96
N GLU A 113 -9.08 -4.86 11.49
CA GLU A 113 -9.17 -4.54 10.07
C GLU A 113 -7.92 -3.83 9.60
N PHE A 114 -7.40 -4.28 8.47
CA PHE A 114 -6.32 -3.64 7.71
C PHE A 114 -6.92 -3.13 6.42
N LYS A 115 -6.88 -1.82 6.21
CA LYS A 115 -7.56 -1.18 5.08
C LYS A 115 -6.67 -0.23 4.30
N TYR A 116 -6.81 -0.29 3.00
CA TYR A 116 -6.44 0.75 2.08
C TYR A 116 -7.55 1.80 1.99
N GLN A 117 -7.24 2.96 1.40
CA GLN A 117 -8.28 3.93 1.04
C GLN A 117 -9.22 3.33 0.01
N GLU A 118 -10.50 3.64 0.14
CA GLU A 118 -11.52 3.16 -0.79
C GLU A 118 -11.26 3.71 -2.19
N THR A 119 -11.16 2.82 -3.16
CA THR A 119 -10.95 3.19 -4.57
C THR A 119 -12.27 3.43 -5.28
N GLN A 120 -12.30 4.43 -6.17
CA GLN A 120 -13.40 4.66 -7.10
C GLN A 120 -13.20 3.93 -8.44
N ALA A 121 -12.17 3.10 -8.57
CA ALA A 121 -11.95 2.31 -9.77
C ALA A 121 -13.04 1.23 -9.93
N ILE A 122 -13.52 1.05 -11.16
CA ILE A 122 -14.61 0.11 -11.48
C ILE A 122 -14.28 -1.31 -11.00
N LEU A 123 -13.08 -1.79 -11.28
CA LEU A 123 -12.66 -3.15 -10.92
C LEU A 123 -12.60 -3.32 -9.40
N GLY A 124 -12.09 -2.31 -8.67
CA GLY A 124 -12.06 -2.32 -7.21
C GLY A 124 -13.45 -2.33 -6.60
N PHE A 125 -14.36 -1.52 -7.16
CA PHE A 125 -15.76 -1.50 -6.73
C PHE A 125 -16.46 -2.84 -6.98
N GLN A 126 -16.28 -3.43 -8.16
CA GLN A 126 -16.84 -4.76 -8.47
C GLN A 126 -16.28 -5.83 -7.53
N TYR A 127 -15.00 -5.77 -7.21
CA TYR A 127 -14.37 -6.68 -6.25
C TYR A 127 -15.01 -6.55 -4.87
N LEU A 128 -15.17 -5.32 -4.37
CA LEU A 128 -15.81 -5.04 -3.09
C LEU A 128 -17.25 -5.57 -3.04
N GLN A 129 -18.04 -5.35 -4.08
CA GLN A 129 -19.42 -5.84 -4.18
C GLN A 129 -19.51 -7.37 -4.21
N THR A 130 -18.51 -8.04 -4.75
CA THR A 130 -18.51 -9.50 -4.86
C THR A 130 -17.99 -10.17 -3.59
N ASN A 131 -16.99 -9.58 -2.93
CA ASN A 131 -16.27 -10.21 -1.83
C ASN A 131 -16.59 -9.59 -0.46
N ASN A 132 -17.32 -8.48 -0.39
CA ASN A 132 -17.58 -7.68 0.82
C ASN A 132 -16.31 -7.20 1.55
N VAL A 133 -15.19 -7.15 0.85
CA VAL A 133 -13.90 -6.65 1.35
C VAL A 133 -13.18 -5.96 0.20
N GLY A 134 -12.47 -4.86 0.47
CA GLY A 134 -11.70 -4.15 -0.54
C GLY A 134 -10.53 -4.99 -1.05
N PHE A 135 -10.13 -4.76 -2.30
CA PHE A 135 -8.93 -5.40 -2.83
C PHE A 135 -7.71 -4.88 -2.04
N GLY A 136 -6.90 -5.79 -1.55
CA GLY A 136 -5.76 -5.47 -0.70
C GLY A 136 -6.07 -5.42 0.80
N ASP A 137 -7.32 -5.35 1.19
CA ASP A 137 -7.73 -5.30 2.60
C ASP A 137 -7.70 -6.69 3.25
N LEU A 138 -7.67 -6.68 4.57
CA LEU A 138 -7.81 -7.89 5.38
C LEU A 138 -8.63 -7.59 6.63
N ASN A 139 -9.56 -8.48 6.94
CA ASN A 139 -10.30 -8.48 8.17
C ASN A 139 -10.04 -9.78 8.95
N ASN A 140 -9.49 -9.65 10.15
CA ASN A 140 -9.28 -10.74 11.08
C ASN A 140 -10.29 -10.67 12.23
N THR A 141 -11.13 -11.67 12.32
CA THR A 141 -12.14 -11.78 13.39
C THR A 141 -11.70 -12.79 14.42
N PHE A 142 -11.81 -12.44 15.69
CA PHE A 142 -11.47 -13.26 16.84
C PHE A 142 -12.70 -13.52 17.73
N THR A 143 -12.61 -14.50 18.61
CA THR A 143 -13.71 -14.89 19.51
C THR A 143 -13.76 -14.09 20.82
N PHE A 144 -13.20 -12.88 20.83
CA PHE A 144 -13.17 -12.01 22.01
C PHE A 144 -14.27 -10.96 21.98
N ASP A 145 -14.60 -10.41 23.14
CA ASP A 145 -15.68 -9.42 23.31
C ASP A 145 -15.20 -7.96 23.17
N GLY A 146 -13.92 -7.77 22.78
CA GLY A 146 -13.34 -6.45 22.63
C GLY A 146 -13.90 -5.65 21.45
N GLU A 147 -13.43 -4.42 21.35
CA GLU A 147 -13.78 -3.51 20.27
C GLU A 147 -13.12 -3.91 18.95
N GLN A 148 -13.45 -3.22 17.89
CA GLN A 148 -12.78 -3.28 16.59
C GLN A 148 -11.56 -2.38 16.62
N PHE A 149 -10.46 -2.83 16.03
CA PHE A 149 -9.25 -2.03 15.79
C PHE A 149 -9.00 -1.89 14.30
N LEU A 150 -8.88 -0.65 13.83
CA LEU A 150 -8.68 -0.33 12.43
C LEU A 150 -7.25 0.17 12.20
N ILE A 151 -6.56 -0.50 11.28
CA ILE A 151 -5.27 -0.06 10.75
C ILE A 151 -5.50 0.39 9.30
N GLU A 152 -5.67 1.68 9.12
CA GLU A 152 -5.91 2.29 7.82
C GLU A 152 -4.66 3.01 7.33
N VAL A 153 -4.36 2.84 6.04
CA VAL A 153 -3.23 3.48 5.36
C VAL A 153 -3.73 4.47 4.30
N PRO A 154 -3.01 5.58 4.06
CA PRO A 154 -3.46 6.64 3.17
C PRO A 154 -3.14 6.35 1.69
N PHE A 155 -3.17 5.11 1.30
CA PHE A 155 -2.86 4.64 -0.05
C PHE A 155 -4.05 3.90 -0.64
N GLU A 156 -4.18 3.92 -1.95
CA GLU A 156 -5.09 3.05 -2.67
C GLU A 156 -4.37 1.78 -3.15
N CYS A 157 -5.10 0.67 -3.16
CA CYS A 157 -4.68 -0.58 -3.78
C CYS A 157 -5.72 -0.97 -4.85
N PRO A 158 -5.72 -0.31 -6.03
CA PRO A 158 -6.71 -0.58 -7.05
C PRO A 158 -6.38 -1.87 -7.78
N LEU A 159 -7.42 -2.58 -8.21
CA LEU A 159 -7.29 -3.57 -9.26
C LEU A 159 -7.03 -2.86 -10.59
N PHE A 160 -6.12 -3.39 -11.37
CA PHE A 160 -5.74 -2.84 -12.66
C PHE A 160 -5.56 -3.94 -13.71
N GLU A 161 -5.65 -3.58 -14.98
CA GLU A 161 -5.32 -4.47 -16.08
C GLU A 161 -3.96 -4.13 -16.69
N ARG A 162 -3.30 -5.15 -17.18
CA ARG A 162 -2.02 -5.03 -17.92
C ARG A 162 -2.32 -5.15 -19.40
N LEU A 163 -2.13 -4.06 -20.13
CA LEU A 163 -2.39 -4.00 -21.56
C LEU A 163 -1.11 -3.81 -22.36
N THR A 164 -1.10 -4.37 -23.57
CA THR A 164 -0.10 -4.08 -24.59
C THR A 164 -0.66 -3.11 -25.62
N ASP A 165 0.15 -2.18 -26.10
CA ASP A 165 -0.30 -1.18 -27.08
C ASP A 165 -0.50 -1.75 -28.48
N GLN A 166 0.18 -2.83 -28.82
CA GLN A 166 0.18 -3.40 -30.17
C GLN A 166 0.27 -4.92 -30.15
N HIS A 167 -0.18 -5.51 -31.25
CA HIS A 167 0.02 -6.92 -31.55
C HIS A 167 0.88 -7.07 -32.81
N PRO A 168 2.07 -7.70 -32.79
CA PRO A 168 2.71 -8.33 -31.63
C PRO A 168 3.09 -7.32 -30.56
N PRO A 169 3.12 -7.75 -29.30
CA PRO A 169 3.35 -6.85 -28.19
C PRO A 169 4.73 -6.21 -28.29
N THR A 170 4.76 -4.92 -28.07
CA THR A 170 6.00 -4.16 -27.94
C THR A 170 6.54 -4.26 -26.52
N SER A 171 7.71 -3.71 -26.27
CA SER A 171 8.26 -3.58 -24.91
C SER A 171 7.49 -2.56 -24.04
N LEU A 172 6.49 -1.89 -24.61
CA LEU A 172 5.65 -0.93 -23.92
C LEU A 172 4.41 -1.64 -23.37
N THR A 173 4.26 -1.57 -22.07
CA THR A 173 3.13 -2.13 -21.35
C THR A 173 2.46 -1.04 -20.53
N ASN A 174 1.14 -1.08 -20.47
CA ASN A 174 0.33 -0.11 -19.74
C ASN A 174 -0.36 -0.79 -18.57
N VAL A 175 -0.40 -0.10 -17.44
CA VAL A 175 -1.26 -0.42 -16.33
C VAL A 175 -2.46 0.50 -16.41
N LEU A 176 -3.66 -0.04 -16.53
CA LEU A 176 -4.89 0.73 -16.63
C LEU A 176 -5.76 0.53 -15.40
N VAL A 177 -6.11 1.65 -14.79
CA VAL A 177 -7.11 1.73 -13.72
C VAL A 177 -8.33 2.42 -14.31
N TYR A 178 -9.43 1.69 -14.43
CA TYR A 178 -10.67 2.22 -14.97
C TYR A 178 -11.43 2.97 -13.88
N LYS A 179 -11.64 4.28 -14.10
CA LYS A 179 -12.49 5.08 -13.22
C LYS A 179 -13.94 4.61 -13.28
N SER A 180 -14.62 4.60 -12.15
CA SER A 180 -16.08 4.49 -12.09
C SER A 180 -16.71 5.64 -12.88
N ILE A 181 -17.71 5.32 -13.70
CA ILE A 181 -18.52 6.32 -14.40
C ILE A 181 -19.44 6.93 -13.34
N THR A 182 -18.98 7.99 -12.68
CA THR A 182 -19.86 8.84 -11.91
C THR A 182 -20.56 9.80 -12.87
N SER A 183 -21.80 10.13 -12.62
CA SER A 183 -22.57 11.11 -13.41
C SER A 183 -22.10 12.56 -13.25
N GLU A 184 -21.03 12.77 -12.51
CA GLU A 184 -20.49 14.11 -12.26
C GLU A 184 -19.61 14.55 -13.43
N THR A 185 -20.20 15.39 -14.25
CA THR A 185 -19.48 16.15 -15.27
C THR A 185 -19.28 17.58 -14.78
N ASN A 186 -18.22 18.25 -15.25
CA ASN A 186 -18.07 19.68 -15.04
C ASN A 186 -19.14 20.45 -15.85
N GLU A 187 -19.17 21.78 -15.73
CA GLU A 187 -20.13 22.66 -16.43
C GLU A 187 -20.08 22.49 -17.96
N ASP A 188 -18.96 22.04 -18.53
CA ASP A 188 -18.76 21.77 -19.95
C ASP A 188 -19.18 20.36 -20.36
N GLY A 189 -19.73 19.55 -19.47
CA GLY A 189 -20.10 18.16 -19.73
C GLY A 189 -18.92 17.17 -19.79
N ILE A 190 -17.75 17.59 -19.36
CA ILE A 190 -16.53 16.76 -19.32
C ILE A 190 -16.45 16.06 -17.96
N PHE A 191 -16.15 14.75 -17.96
CA PHE A 191 -15.95 14.01 -16.72
C PHE A 191 -14.77 14.57 -15.93
N ASN A 192 -14.99 14.81 -14.64
CA ASN A 192 -13.91 15.23 -13.76
C ASN A 192 -12.81 14.16 -13.70
N PRO A 193 -11.53 14.55 -13.78
CA PRO A 193 -10.44 13.59 -13.59
C PRO A 193 -10.50 13.03 -12.17
N TYR A 194 -10.29 11.73 -12.06
CA TYR A 194 -10.13 11.09 -10.77
C TYR A 194 -8.69 11.23 -10.29
N LEU A 195 -8.52 11.89 -9.17
CA LEU A 195 -7.27 11.91 -8.43
C LEU A 195 -7.52 11.14 -7.13
N GLY A 196 -7.10 9.88 -7.12
CA GLY A 196 -7.20 9.03 -5.94
C GLY A 196 -6.10 9.30 -4.92
N ALA A 197 -6.03 8.48 -3.89
CA ALA A 197 -4.89 8.46 -3.00
C ALA A 197 -3.65 7.88 -3.73
N PRO A 198 -2.42 8.06 -3.19
CA PRO A 198 -1.24 7.51 -3.82
C PRO A 198 -1.34 5.99 -3.97
N ILE A 199 -0.98 5.48 -5.13
CA ILE A 199 -0.91 4.05 -5.43
C ILE A 199 0.52 3.59 -5.23
N LEU A 200 0.70 2.51 -4.47
CA LEU A 200 1.99 1.86 -4.29
C LEU A 200 2.04 0.58 -5.13
N PHE A 201 3.22 0.27 -5.63
CA PHE A 201 3.51 -1.00 -6.27
C PHE A 201 4.62 -1.71 -5.51
N TYR A 202 4.60 -3.03 -5.50
CA TYR A 202 5.63 -3.83 -4.84
C TYR A 202 7.01 -3.57 -5.43
N GLY A 203 7.10 -3.41 -6.74
CA GLY A 203 8.33 -3.11 -7.41
C GLY A 203 8.12 -2.61 -8.84
N TYR A 204 9.18 -2.01 -9.35
CA TYR A 204 9.34 -1.70 -10.74
C TYR A 204 10.52 -2.52 -11.25
N PHE A 205 10.23 -3.56 -12.00
CA PHE A 205 11.24 -4.54 -12.39
C PHE A 205 11.90 -4.12 -13.69
N ASP A 206 13.20 -3.94 -13.62
CA ASP A 206 14.07 -3.59 -14.74
C ASP A 206 14.87 -4.81 -15.16
N ASN A 207 14.86 -5.11 -16.45
CA ASN A 207 15.80 -6.02 -17.12
C ASN A 207 15.95 -7.40 -16.43
N TYR A 208 14.91 -7.83 -15.71
CA TYR A 208 14.91 -9.15 -15.11
C TYR A 208 15.01 -10.21 -16.22
N ASN A 209 15.79 -11.27 -16.01
CA ASN A 209 16.04 -12.32 -17.02
C ASN A 209 14.72 -13.02 -17.43
N LEU A 210 14.04 -12.43 -18.38
CA LEU A 210 12.65 -12.70 -18.74
C LEU A 210 12.48 -13.91 -19.65
N THR A 211 13.55 -14.62 -20.00
CA THR A 211 13.44 -15.84 -20.79
C THR A 211 12.59 -16.93 -20.11
N ALA A 212 12.48 -16.88 -18.78
CA ALA A 212 11.68 -17.83 -18.00
C ALA A 212 10.43 -17.20 -17.33
N ASN A 213 10.36 -15.86 -17.25
CA ASN A 213 9.31 -15.17 -16.51
C ASN A 213 8.51 -14.27 -17.45
N LYS A 214 7.29 -14.66 -17.75
CA LYS A 214 6.37 -13.92 -18.60
C LYS A 214 5.23 -13.37 -17.76
N LEU A 215 4.72 -12.22 -18.16
CA LEU A 215 3.48 -11.67 -17.63
C LEU A 215 2.37 -11.87 -18.65
N THR A 216 1.18 -12.13 -18.15
CA THR A 216 -0.01 -12.16 -18.99
C THR A 216 -0.54 -10.76 -19.18
N PHE A 217 -0.80 -10.40 -20.41
CA PHE A 217 -1.39 -9.14 -20.83
C PHE A 217 -2.65 -9.39 -21.66
N VAL A 218 -3.51 -8.38 -21.70
CA VAL A 218 -4.71 -8.38 -22.53
C VAL A 218 -4.38 -7.60 -23.80
N ASN A 219 -4.69 -8.20 -24.95
CA ASN A 219 -4.56 -7.56 -26.26
C ASN A 219 -5.80 -6.69 -26.56
N ALA A 220 -5.70 -5.84 -27.57
CA ALA A 220 -6.80 -4.98 -28.00
C ALA A 220 -8.07 -5.75 -28.45
N ASP A 221 -7.95 -7.00 -28.83
CA ASP A 221 -9.05 -7.90 -29.20
C ASP A 221 -9.66 -8.67 -28.00
N GLY A 222 -9.13 -8.42 -26.78
CA GLY A 222 -9.54 -9.10 -25.56
C GLY A 222 -8.90 -10.47 -25.34
N SER A 223 -8.02 -10.93 -26.21
CA SER A 223 -7.25 -12.16 -26.00
C SER A 223 -6.14 -11.96 -24.97
N HIS A 224 -5.77 -13.05 -24.29
CA HIS A 224 -4.68 -13.04 -23.32
C HIS A 224 -3.41 -13.59 -23.95
N GLU A 225 -2.30 -12.92 -23.70
CA GLU A 225 -0.98 -13.33 -24.19
C GLU A 225 0.08 -13.21 -23.10
N GLU A 226 0.99 -14.19 -23.07
CA GLU A 226 2.18 -14.13 -22.22
C GLU A 226 3.31 -13.36 -22.92
N VAL A 227 3.69 -12.25 -22.34
CA VAL A 227 4.66 -11.33 -22.92
C VAL A 227 5.89 -11.23 -22.05
N THR A 228 7.05 -11.21 -22.72
CA THR A 228 8.31 -10.84 -22.10
C THR A 228 8.41 -9.32 -22.06
N VAL A 229 8.40 -8.75 -20.86
CA VAL A 229 8.47 -7.29 -20.66
C VAL A 229 9.72 -6.90 -19.90
N ALA A 230 10.31 -5.76 -20.28
CA ALA A 230 11.48 -5.22 -19.62
C ALA A 230 11.11 -4.45 -18.33
N TRP A 231 9.93 -3.82 -18.32
CA TRP A 231 9.50 -2.90 -17.27
C TRP A 231 8.03 -3.14 -16.93
N TYR A 232 7.72 -3.30 -15.66
CA TYR A 232 6.32 -3.39 -15.22
C TYR A 232 6.18 -3.02 -13.74
N ALA A 233 4.99 -2.54 -13.38
CA ALA A 233 4.59 -2.33 -12.01
C ALA A 233 3.57 -3.42 -11.61
N ASN A 234 3.65 -3.90 -10.37
CA ASN A 234 2.74 -4.92 -9.86
C ASN A 234 2.57 -4.79 -8.35
N THR A 235 1.47 -5.32 -7.82
CA THR A 235 1.21 -5.42 -6.38
C THR A 235 2.03 -6.52 -5.71
N SER A 236 2.54 -7.46 -6.48
CA SER A 236 3.37 -8.57 -6.00
C SER A 236 4.61 -8.75 -6.86
N ASN A 237 5.59 -9.50 -6.36
CA ASN A 237 6.76 -9.91 -7.14
C ASN A 237 6.53 -11.23 -7.92
N ARG A 238 5.26 -11.58 -8.12
CA ARG A 238 4.91 -12.80 -8.81
C ARG A 238 4.97 -12.65 -10.33
N TYR A 239 5.48 -13.68 -10.97
CA TYR A 239 5.49 -13.91 -12.41
C TYR A 239 4.55 -15.05 -12.77
N SER A 240 4.18 -15.17 -14.03
CA SER A 240 3.18 -16.12 -14.53
C SER A 240 3.32 -17.55 -14.02
N SER A 241 4.53 -18.04 -13.82
CA SER A 241 4.80 -19.43 -13.39
C SER A 241 5.68 -19.56 -12.17
N ALA A 242 6.12 -18.44 -11.58
CA ALA A 242 6.99 -18.48 -10.42
C ALA A 242 6.24 -18.87 -9.15
N ALA A 243 6.96 -19.44 -8.21
CA ALA A 243 6.45 -19.64 -6.86
C ALA A 243 5.95 -18.32 -6.29
N ALA A 244 4.85 -18.38 -5.56
CA ALA A 244 4.30 -17.23 -4.88
C ALA A 244 5.36 -16.62 -3.97
N SER A 245 5.49 -15.32 -4.02
CA SER A 245 6.32 -14.57 -3.11
C SER A 245 5.54 -13.41 -2.53
N ASN A 246 6.14 -12.29 -2.27
CA ASN A 246 5.56 -11.22 -1.49
C ASN A 246 4.56 -10.36 -2.29
N THR A 247 3.56 -9.85 -1.60
CA THR A 247 2.64 -8.83 -2.11
C THR A 247 2.53 -7.67 -1.14
N ILE A 248 2.16 -6.48 -1.64
CA ILE A 248 1.87 -5.31 -0.80
C ILE A 248 0.42 -5.30 -0.29
N THR A 249 -0.41 -6.27 -0.64
CA THR A 249 -1.75 -6.40 -0.08
C THR A 249 -1.69 -6.92 1.35
N PHE A 250 -2.61 -6.48 2.22
CA PHE A 250 -2.70 -7.03 3.58
C PHE A 250 -3.22 -8.47 3.56
N GLY A 251 -4.23 -8.74 2.74
CA GLY A 251 -4.71 -10.09 2.48
C GLY A 251 -3.89 -10.85 1.43
N ALA A 252 -4.22 -12.10 1.20
CA ALA A 252 -3.64 -12.86 0.10
C ALA A 252 -4.03 -12.24 -1.24
N ASP A 253 -3.05 -12.04 -2.12
CA ASP A 253 -3.28 -11.58 -3.48
C ASP A 253 -3.58 -12.79 -4.38
N ILE A 254 -4.54 -12.65 -5.28
CA ILE A 254 -4.88 -13.70 -6.26
C ILE A 254 -4.59 -13.15 -7.63
N ASP A 255 -3.66 -13.78 -8.33
CA ASP A 255 -3.42 -13.46 -9.74
C ASP A 255 -4.67 -13.83 -10.56
N PRO A 256 -5.37 -12.83 -11.16
CA PRO A 256 -6.60 -13.09 -11.90
C PRO A 256 -6.39 -13.91 -13.15
N TYR A 257 -5.18 -13.99 -13.69
CA TYR A 257 -4.88 -14.71 -14.92
C TYR A 257 -4.54 -16.19 -14.68
N HIS A 258 -3.91 -16.51 -13.54
CA HIS A 258 -3.47 -17.87 -13.22
C HIS A 258 -4.21 -18.47 -12.03
N LEU A 259 -5.07 -17.71 -11.37
CA LEU A 259 -5.87 -18.13 -10.21
C LEU A 259 -5.02 -18.73 -9.07
N GLN A 260 -3.79 -18.26 -8.93
CA GLN A 260 -2.89 -18.70 -7.87
C GLN A 260 -2.75 -17.61 -6.81
N SER A 261 -2.85 -17.96 -5.54
CA SER A 261 -2.69 -16.99 -4.48
C SER A 261 -1.22 -16.73 -4.14
N VAL A 262 -0.93 -15.46 -3.86
CA VAL A 262 0.31 -15.00 -3.25
C VAL A 262 0.04 -14.86 -1.75
N ASN A 263 0.56 -15.79 -0.96
CA ASN A 263 0.23 -15.86 0.47
C ASN A 263 1.17 -15.05 1.37
N GLN A 264 2.30 -14.61 0.86
CA GLN A 264 3.26 -13.76 1.58
C GLN A 264 2.77 -12.30 1.54
N SER A 265 1.65 -12.05 2.22
CA SER A 265 1.03 -10.73 2.33
C SER A 265 1.70 -9.87 3.41
N LEU A 266 1.39 -8.58 3.44
CA LEU A 266 1.87 -7.70 4.50
C LEU A 266 1.46 -8.20 5.89
N TYR A 267 0.23 -8.71 6.02
CA TYR A 267 -0.19 -9.29 7.28
C TYR A 267 0.69 -10.48 7.69
N ASN A 268 0.89 -11.42 6.79
CA ASN A 268 1.65 -12.63 7.12
C ASN A 268 3.12 -12.35 7.42
N ASN A 269 3.71 -11.37 6.73
CA ASN A 269 5.12 -11.06 6.90
C ASN A 269 5.41 -10.12 8.07
N GLU A 270 4.53 -9.14 8.32
CA GLU A 270 4.87 -8.01 9.17
C GLU A 270 3.98 -7.91 10.43
N TRP A 271 2.82 -8.58 10.43
CA TRP A 271 1.82 -8.39 11.48
C TRP A 271 1.43 -9.68 12.20
N SER A 272 1.53 -10.85 11.54
CA SER A 272 0.99 -12.10 12.08
C SER A 272 1.61 -12.47 13.42
N ASP A 273 2.93 -12.32 13.55
CA ASP A 273 3.66 -12.68 14.76
C ASP A 273 3.33 -11.72 15.90
N TYR A 274 3.27 -10.42 15.63
CA TYR A 274 2.84 -9.42 16.60
C TYR A 274 1.41 -9.68 17.09
N ILE A 275 0.47 -9.97 16.19
CA ILE A 275 -0.92 -10.27 16.56
C ILE A 275 -1.01 -11.59 17.32
N THR A 276 -0.28 -12.62 16.90
CA THR A 276 -0.23 -13.91 17.59
C THR A 276 0.29 -13.75 19.02
N ASP A 277 1.34 -12.99 19.19
CA ASP A 277 1.91 -12.65 20.47
C ASP A 277 0.94 -11.88 21.37
N LEU A 278 0.26 -10.87 20.83
CA LEU A 278 -0.73 -10.07 21.54
C LEU A 278 -1.88 -10.93 22.10
N TYR A 279 -2.33 -11.91 21.29
CA TYR A 279 -3.43 -12.82 21.65
C TYR A 279 -2.98 -14.08 22.40
N ALA A 280 -1.69 -14.24 22.69
CA ALA A 280 -1.20 -15.38 23.46
C ALA A 280 -1.86 -15.44 24.84
N LYS A 281 -2.28 -16.64 25.25
CA LYS A 281 -2.99 -16.83 26.52
C LYS A 281 -2.19 -16.43 27.75
N SER A 282 -0.87 -16.50 27.67
CA SER A 282 0.08 -16.15 28.73
C SER A 282 0.50 -14.68 28.73
N ARG A 283 0.13 -13.91 27.70
CA ARG A 283 0.49 -12.47 27.62
C ARG A 283 -0.18 -11.68 28.73
N ARG A 284 0.63 -10.88 29.45
CA ARG A 284 0.20 -10.01 30.53
C ARG A 284 0.87 -8.66 30.43
N VAL A 285 0.16 -7.64 30.90
CA VAL A 285 0.68 -6.29 31.10
C VAL A 285 0.95 -6.12 32.58
N TYR A 286 2.15 -5.75 32.94
CA TYR A 286 2.59 -5.47 34.28
C TYR A 286 2.81 -3.96 34.42
N ASN A 287 2.04 -3.31 35.30
CA ASN A 287 2.28 -1.94 35.69
C ASN A 287 3.04 -1.94 37.00
N VAL A 288 4.26 -1.43 36.98
CA VAL A 288 5.16 -1.46 38.12
C VAL A 288 5.89 -0.14 38.27
N ASP A 289 5.92 0.38 39.49
CA ASP A 289 6.68 1.57 39.82
C ASP A 289 8.16 1.26 40.04
N ALA A 290 9.01 2.25 39.80
CA ALA A 290 10.44 2.15 39.94
C ALA A 290 11.05 3.45 40.45
N VAL A 291 12.20 3.32 41.07
CA VAL A 291 13.07 4.48 41.36
C VAL A 291 14.43 4.25 40.72
N LEU A 292 14.68 5.01 39.66
CA LEU A 292 15.87 4.83 38.84
C LEU A 292 16.98 5.81 39.25
N PRO A 293 18.20 5.32 39.46
CA PRO A 293 19.34 6.19 39.62
C PRO A 293 19.67 6.88 38.28
N ILE A 294 20.33 8.05 38.34
CA ILE A 294 20.62 8.87 37.18
C ILE A 294 21.36 8.10 36.06
N GLY A 295 22.24 7.18 36.43
CA GLY A 295 22.93 6.33 35.44
C GLY A 295 22.00 5.43 34.65
N LYS A 296 20.93 4.92 35.26
CA LYS A 296 19.90 4.12 34.57
C LYS A 296 18.95 4.97 33.75
N ILE A 297 18.68 6.20 34.21
CA ILE A 297 17.84 7.15 33.44
C ILE A 297 18.53 7.49 32.11
N ILE A 298 19.84 7.80 32.14
CA ILE A 298 20.59 8.17 30.94
C ILE A 298 20.73 7.01 29.95
N THR A 299 20.78 5.77 30.44
CA THR A 299 20.94 4.56 29.60
C THR A 299 19.62 3.87 29.29
N LEU A 300 18.49 4.44 29.74
CA LEU A 300 17.19 3.88 29.46
C LEU A 300 16.92 3.93 27.95
N ASN A 301 16.69 2.76 27.36
CA ASN A 301 16.32 2.61 25.96
C ASN A 301 15.11 1.68 25.89
N LEU A 302 14.05 2.11 25.21
CA LEU A 302 12.82 1.34 25.04
C LEU A 302 13.02 0.04 24.25
N GLN A 303 14.10 -0.05 23.49
CA GLN A 303 14.50 -1.25 22.77
C GLN A 303 14.94 -2.39 23.71
N ASN A 304 15.46 -2.03 24.88
CA ASN A 304 16.00 -3.00 25.83
C ASN A 304 14.89 -3.75 26.56
N ALA A 305 15.13 -5.00 26.83
CA ALA A 305 14.27 -5.77 27.69
C ALA A 305 14.67 -5.61 29.17
N ILE A 306 13.67 -5.63 30.03
CA ILE A 306 13.87 -5.63 31.48
C ILE A 306 13.83 -7.07 31.99
N ILE A 307 14.88 -7.46 32.73
CA ILE A 307 14.90 -8.70 33.48
C ILE A 307 14.43 -8.42 34.92
N TRP A 308 13.34 -9.01 35.28
CA TRP A 308 12.74 -8.95 36.60
C TRP A 308 12.26 -10.36 37.00
N ASN A 309 12.64 -10.77 38.20
CA ASN A 309 12.31 -12.09 38.74
C ASN A 309 12.65 -13.26 37.80
N ASN A 310 13.80 -13.16 37.13
CA ASN A 310 14.29 -14.10 36.15
C ASN A 310 13.40 -14.27 34.90
N THR A 311 12.50 -13.33 34.68
CA THR A 311 11.61 -13.27 33.52
C THR A 311 11.96 -12.04 32.69
N LYS A 312 11.85 -12.18 31.38
CA LYS A 312 12.12 -11.12 30.40
C LYS A 312 10.84 -10.38 30.06
N TYR A 313 10.92 -9.03 30.08
CA TYR A 313 9.82 -8.14 29.77
C TYR A 313 10.22 -7.12 28.73
N ILE A 314 9.33 -6.84 27.81
CA ILE A 314 9.46 -5.74 26.85
C ILE A 314 8.85 -4.49 27.46
N ILE A 315 9.50 -3.33 27.28
CA ILE A 315 8.95 -2.05 27.72
C ILE A 315 7.89 -1.59 26.70
N ASN A 316 6.63 -1.63 27.10
CA ASN A 316 5.55 -1.12 26.27
C ASN A 316 5.41 0.39 26.43
N ASN A 317 5.47 0.87 27.68
CA ASN A 317 5.41 2.28 27.99
C ASN A 317 6.25 2.59 29.22
N VAL A 318 6.76 3.82 29.33
CA VAL A 318 7.40 4.31 30.54
C VAL A 318 7.07 5.78 30.76
N ASN A 319 6.60 6.08 31.96
CA ASN A 319 6.44 7.45 32.42
C ASN A 319 7.54 7.74 33.44
N LEU A 320 8.46 8.64 33.11
CA LEU A 320 9.66 8.91 33.91
C LEU A 320 9.74 10.37 34.32
N ASN A 321 9.82 10.61 35.62
CA ASN A 321 10.16 11.91 36.17
C ASN A 321 11.69 12.02 36.31
N MET A 322 12.33 12.74 35.42
CA MET A 322 13.79 12.88 35.36
C MET A 322 14.41 13.58 36.58
N THR A 323 13.61 14.38 37.32
CA THR A 323 14.11 15.10 38.49
C THR A 323 14.16 14.21 39.73
N THR A 324 13.17 13.36 39.91
CA THR A 324 13.04 12.51 41.11
C THR A 324 13.53 11.08 40.87
N GLY A 325 13.71 10.67 39.63
CA GLY A 325 14.01 9.30 39.23
C GLY A 325 12.80 8.33 39.36
N LYS A 326 11.64 8.83 39.73
CA LYS A 326 10.44 7.99 39.79
C LYS A 326 9.96 7.65 38.37
N ALA A 327 9.70 6.39 38.13
CA ALA A 327 9.18 5.89 36.87
C ALA A 327 8.03 4.92 37.11
N THR A 328 7.07 4.89 36.21
CA THR A 328 6.07 3.83 36.11
C THR A 328 6.27 3.13 34.78
N PHE A 329 6.53 1.85 34.84
CA PHE A 329 6.70 1.00 33.65
C PHE A 329 5.43 0.23 33.37
N GLU A 330 5.08 0.18 32.11
CA GLU A 330 4.14 -0.79 31.56
C GLU A 330 4.95 -1.84 30.79
N LEU A 331 4.99 -3.05 31.30
CA LEU A 331 5.83 -4.14 30.84
C LEU A 331 4.98 -5.26 30.25
N LEU A 332 5.39 -5.80 29.12
CA LEU A 332 4.82 -7.00 28.52
C LEU A 332 5.77 -8.18 28.75
N ASN A 333 5.26 -9.28 29.30
CA ASN A 333 6.08 -10.50 29.38
C ASN A 333 6.35 -11.06 27.97
N VAL A 334 7.54 -11.56 27.75
CA VAL A 334 7.87 -12.29 26.53
C VAL A 334 7.23 -13.69 26.63
N VAL A 335 6.54 -14.11 25.56
CA VAL A 335 5.79 -15.39 25.52
C VAL A 335 6.54 -16.40 24.67
#